data_f4c1f72972021e4ba8310a9620417643
#
_entry.id   f4c1f72972021e4ba8310a9620417643
#
_cell.length_a   1.000
_cell.length_b   1.000
_cell.length_c   1.000
_cell.angle_alpha   90.00
_cell.angle_beta   90.00
_cell.angle_gamma   90.00
#
_symmetry.space_group_name_H-M   'P 1'
#
loop_
_entity.id
_entity.type
_entity.pdbx_description
1 polymer ?
#
loop_
_entity_poly.entity_id
_entity_poly.type
_entity_poly.pdbx_seq_one_letter_code
_entity_poly.pdbx_strand_id
1 'polypeptide(L)' 'QAFTVLLNVKSVGVMGDNRTYDNTVCVRIVDATDGMTATFAHIPHEILETISRRIINEVDGINRVVYDISSKPPATIEWE' A
#
# COMPACT_ATOMS: atom_id res chain seq x y z
N GLN A 1 -0.27 13.57 2.46
CA GLN A 1 0.97 12.78 2.53
C GLN A 1 0.77 11.41 1.92
N ALA A 2 1.80 10.93 1.26
CA ALA A 2 1.78 9.61 0.63
C ALA A 2 3.13 8.93 0.87
N PHE A 3 3.09 7.67 1.26
CA PHE A 3 4.30 6.89 1.44
C PHE A 3 3.99 5.40 1.35
N THR A 4 5.04 4.60 1.22
CA THR A 4 4.92 3.16 1.16
C THR A 4 5.66 2.53 2.34
N VAL A 5 5.15 1.39 2.78
CA VAL A 5 5.76 0.62 3.86
C VAL A 5 5.99 -0.80 3.34
N LEU A 6 7.22 -1.26 3.43
CA LEU A 6 7.53 -2.66 3.14
C LEU A 6 7.14 -3.48 4.37
N LEU A 7 6.13 -4.32 4.22
CA LEU A 7 5.68 -5.15 5.31
C LEU A 7 6.59 -6.36 5.46
N ASN A 8 6.87 -6.75 6.70
CA ASN A 8 7.66 -7.94 6.97
C ASN A 8 6.78 -9.19 6.89
N VAL A 9 6.10 -9.32 5.77
CA VAL A 9 5.17 -10.40 5.49
C VAL A 9 5.36 -10.81 4.05
N LYS A 10 5.45 -12.11 3.81
CA LYS A 10 5.48 -12.64 2.46
C LYS A 10 4.12 -13.19 2.09
N SER A 11 3.79 -13.09 0.84
CA SER A 11 2.51 -13.57 0.33
C SER A 11 2.70 -14.38 -0.94
N VAL A 12 1.72 -15.26 -1.19
CA VAL A 12 1.72 -16.08 -2.40
C VAL A 12 1.18 -15.25 -3.56
N GLY A 13 1.86 -15.35 -4.69
CA GLY A 13 1.42 -14.75 -5.94
C GLY A 13 1.56 -15.72 -7.09
N VAL A 14 1.20 -15.29 -8.27
CA VAL A 14 1.31 -16.07 -9.49
C VAL A 14 1.96 -15.19 -10.55
N MET A 15 2.97 -15.73 -11.21
CA MET A 15 3.60 -15.07 -12.35
C MET A 15 3.68 -16.08 -13.49
N GLY A 16 2.86 -15.86 -14.52
CA GLY A 16 2.67 -16.86 -15.56
C GLY A 16 2.08 -18.13 -14.96
N ASP A 17 2.75 -19.27 -15.15
CA ASP A 17 2.32 -20.55 -14.57
C ASP A 17 2.96 -20.84 -13.23
N ASN A 18 3.80 -19.94 -12.72
CA ASN A 18 4.57 -20.18 -11.51
C ASN A 18 3.98 -19.46 -10.31
N ARG A 19 4.03 -20.11 -9.16
CA ARG A 19 3.71 -19.47 -7.88
C ARG A 19 4.94 -18.73 -7.40
N THR A 20 4.70 -17.58 -6.79
CA THR A 20 5.75 -16.78 -6.16
C THR A 20 5.47 -16.63 -4.67
N TYR A 21 6.51 -16.35 -3.92
CA TYR A 21 6.40 -16.10 -2.49
C TYR A 21 7.26 -14.89 -2.18
N ASP A 22 6.67 -13.72 -2.28
CA ASP A 22 7.38 -12.45 -2.24
C ASP A 22 6.77 -11.51 -1.21
N ASN A 23 7.36 -10.33 -1.12
CA ASN A 23 7.00 -9.36 -0.11
C ASN A 23 5.74 -8.58 -0.48
N THR A 24 5.14 -7.99 0.53
CA THR A 24 3.96 -7.15 0.40
C THR A 24 4.32 -5.71 0.74
N VAL A 25 3.82 -4.78 -0.05
CA VAL A 25 3.96 -3.34 0.20
C VAL A 25 2.60 -2.76 0.55
N CYS A 26 2.58 -1.91 1.56
CA CYS A 26 1.40 -1.13 1.91
C CYS A 26 1.59 0.31 1.42
N VAL A 27 0.58 0.83 0.75
CA VAL A 27 0.53 2.23 0.33
C VAL A 27 -0.34 2.98 1.33
N ARG A 28 0.14 4.12 1.80
CA ARG A 28 -0.56 4.98 2.75
C ARG A 28 -0.67 6.37 2.16
N ILE A 29 -1.89 6.83 1.89
CA ILE A 29 -2.16 8.19 1.42
C ILE A 29 -3.24 8.76 2.32
N VAL A 30 -2.96 9.92 2.93
CA VAL A 30 -3.87 10.51 3.89
C VAL A 30 -4.12 11.98 3.57
N ASP A 31 -5.33 12.42 3.89
CA ASP A 31 -5.71 13.83 3.93
C ASP A 31 -5.76 14.25 5.39
N ALA A 32 -4.87 15.15 5.77
CA ALA A 32 -4.81 15.64 7.14
C ALA A 32 -5.34 17.06 7.17
N THR A 33 -6.34 17.32 8.02
CA THR A 33 -6.88 18.68 8.22
C THR A 33 -6.13 19.40 9.32
N ASP A 34 -5.56 18.65 10.25
CA ASP A 34 -4.72 19.18 11.32
C ASP A 34 -3.81 18.07 11.83
N GLY A 35 -3.00 18.34 12.84
CA GLY A 35 -2.08 17.36 13.39
C GLY A 35 -2.73 16.25 14.20
N MET A 36 -4.00 16.38 14.54
CA MET A 36 -4.70 15.46 15.43
C MET A 36 -5.50 14.42 14.66
N THR A 37 -6.03 14.78 13.50
CA THR A 37 -6.91 13.93 12.72
C THR A 37 -6.45 13.82 11.27
N ALA A 38 -6.68 12.67 10.69
CA ALA A 38 -6.43 12.44 9.29
C ALA A 38 -7.32 11.30 8.80
N THR A 39 -7.70 11.36 7.53
CA THR A 39 -8.48 10.30 6.90
C THR A 39 -7.66 9.73 5.75
N PHE A 40 -7.91 8.44 5.44
CA PHE A 40 -7.29 7.90 4.24
C PHE A 40 -7.84 8.62 3.01
N ALA A 41 -6.99 8.84 2.03
CA ALA A 41 -7.40 9.55 0.81
C ALA A 41 -8.27 8.64 -0.07
N HIS A 42 -9.35 9.20 -0.59
CA HIS A 42 -10.24 8.49 -1.50
C HIS A 42 -9.68 8.59 -2.91
N ILE A 43 -8.83 7.65 -3.26
CA ILE A 43 -8.17 7.62 -4.55
C ILE A 43 -9.02 6.83 -5.53
N PRO A 44 -9.24 7.33 -6.76
CA PRO A 44 -9.97 6.56 -7.76
C PRO A 44 -9.37 5.17 -7.97
N HIS A 45 -10.21 4.18 -8.17
CA HIS A 45 -9.76 2.79 -8.31
C HIS A 45 -8.76 2.62 -9.45
N GLU A 46 -8.93 3.34 -10.54
CA GLU A 46 -8.02 3.27 -11.68
C GLU A 46 -6.61 3.71 -11.31
N ILE A 47 -6.50 4.69 -10.44
CA ILE A 47 -5.20 5.18 -9.97
C ILE A 47 -4.58 4.18 -9.00
N LEU A 48 -5.39 3.61 -8.09
CA LEU A 48 -4.89 2.56 -7.20
C LEU A 48 -4.39 1.36 -7.99
N GLU A 49 -5.13 0.97 -9.03
CA GLU A 49 -4.71 -0.12 -9.91
C GLU A 49 -3.38 0.18 -10.61
N THR A 50 -3.22 1.41 -11.07
CA THR A 50 -1.98 1.85 -11.71
C THR A 50 -0.81 1.82 -10.72
N ILE A 51 -1.02 2.31 -9.50
CA ILE A 51 0.01 2.29 -8.46
C ILE A 51 0.44 0.85 -8.19
N SER A 52 -0.52 -0.05 -7.99
CA SER A 52 -0.25 -1.45 -7.73
C SER A 52 0.54 -2.09 -8.88
N ARG A 53 0.09 -1.90 -10.10
CA ARG A 53 0.73 -2.48 -11.28
C ARG A 53 2.16 -1.96 -11.44
N ARG A 54 2.37 -0.68 -11.23
CA ARG A 54 3.71 -0.10 -11.39
C ARG A 54 4.65 -0.58 -10.29
N ILE A 55 4.20 -0.66 -9.05
CA ILE A 55 5.05 -1.15 -7.97
C ILE A 55 5.46 -2.60 -8.25
N ILE A 56 4.50 -3.44 -8.60
CA ILE A 56 4.78 -4.86 -8.84
C ILE A 56 5.70 -5.05 -10.04
N ASN A 57 5.52 -4.26 -11.09
CA ASN A 57 6.32 -4.41 -12.31
C ASN A 57 7.71 -3.79 -12.19
N GLU A 58 7.86 -2.74 -11.39
CA GLU A 58 9.11 -1.98 -11.37
C GLU A 58 9.98 -2.27 -10.14
N VAL A 59 9.43 -2.91 -9.11
CA VAL A 59 10.17 -3.24 -7.90
C VAL A 59 10.25 -4.76 -7.77
N ASP A 60 11.47 -5.28 -7.86
CA ASP A 60 11.68 -6.72 -7.74
C ASP A 60 11.34 -7.20 -6.32
N GLY A 61 10.74 -8.39 -6.26
CA GLY A 61 10.46 -9.03 -4.98
C GLY A 61 9.16 -8.60 -4.33
N ILE A 62 8.31 -7.87 -5.04
CA ILE A 62 6.99 -7.46 -4.55
C ILE A 62 5.92 -8.12 -5.42
N ASN A 63 5.01 -8.86 -4.81
CA ASN A 63 3.91 -9.48 -5.53
C ASN A 63 2.53 -9.06 -5.03
N ARG A 64 2.48 -8.17 -4.04
CA ARG A 64 1.20 -7.72 -3.49
C ARG A 64 1.31 -6.29 -2.98
N VAL A 65 0.30 -5.49 -3.32
CA VAL A 65 0.17 -4.12 -2.83
C VAL A 65 -1.17 -4.02 -2.11
N VAL A 66 -1.15 -3.47 -0.89
CA VAL A 66 -2.36 -3.19 -0.12
C VAL A 66 -2.46 -1.69 0.13
N TYR A 67 -3.67 -1.20 0.32
CA TYR A 67 -3.91 0.22 0.62
C TYR A 67 -4.44 0.34 2.05
N ASP A 68 -3.77 1.14 2.87
CA ASP A 68 -4.17 1.35 4.25
C ASP A 68 -5.33 2.34 4.31
N ILE A 69 -6.49 1.85 4.73
CA ILE A 69 -7.72 2.65 4.82
C ILE A 69 -8.05 3.05 6.25
N SER A 70 -7.06 3.11 7.11
CA SER A 70 -7.24 3.49 8.51
C SER A 70 -7.16 5.00 8.67
N SER A 71 -8.08 5.54 9.47
CA SER A 71 -8.08 6.96 9.80
C SER A 71 -7.35 7.20 11.12
N LYS A 72 -6.89 8.39 11.33
CA LYS A 72 -6.34 8.82 12.62
C LYS A 72 -7.37 9.69 13.32
N PRO A 73 -7.82 9.38 14.54
CA PRO A 73 -7.60 8.10 15.23
C PRO A 73 -8.42 6.96 14.65
N PRO A 74 -8.20 5.69 14.96
CA PRO A 74 -7.26 5.18 15.97
C PRO A 74 -5.85 4.92 15.48
N ALA A 75 -5.64 4.88 14.16
CA ALA A 75 -4.30 4.70 13.63
C ALA A 75 -3.51 6.00 13.71
N THR A 76 -2.27 5.96 13.34
CA THR A 76 -1.43 7.14 13.15
C THR A 76 -1.26 7.39 11.66
N ILE A 77 -0.70 8.54 11.29
CA ILE A 77 -0.40 8.81 9.88
C ILE A 77 0.67 7.85 9.41
N GLU A 78 1.76 7.79 10.16
CA GLU A 78 2.87 6.88 9.86
C GLU A 78 2.68 5.55 10.58
N TRP A 79 3.36 4.51 10.10
CA TRP A 79 3.27 3.19 10.69
C TRP A 79 4.20 3.01 11.90
N GLU A 80 5.17 3.90 12.03
CA GLU A 80 6.10 3.89 13.16
C GLU A 80 6.28 5.27 13.77
#